data_be6e477190d088e83a57d8590568485d
#
_entry.id   be6e477190d088e83a57d8590568485d
#
_cell.length_a   1.000
_cell.length_b   1.000
_cell.length_c   1.000
_cell.angle_alpha   90.00
_cell.angle_beta   90.00
_cell.angle_gamma   90.00
#
_symmetry.space_group_name_H-M   'P 1'
#
loop_
_entity.id
_entity.type
_entity.pdbx_description
1 polymer ?
#
loop_
_entity_poly.entity_id
_entity_poly.type
_entity_poly.pdbx_seq_one_letter_code
_entity_poly.pdbx_strand_id
1 'polypeptide(L)'
;MNQHLNRHPSAMACKVCSARAPICGLVDFSRSGADFMTGKKVDPYAGIPIYYHACEQCGFTWAPAFDSWTHDDFSEHVYNADYARHDPEYLEIRPQQQAELICSSFPEMREGRILDFGSGLGLLERKLSSRGFTDVTSYDPFSHPAPPEGTFDTILSFEVFEHHPAPFDLFDQIMRYRKPDGALLFQTSLITQDIIDRGLDQWCYCIPRNGHISFYTPQSLTLLAQRHGLEYGAFSPSLHVVFDRTATPRWLGRFLNP
;
A
#
# COMPACT_ATOMS: atom_id res chain seq x y z
N MET A 1 1.58 17.72 -37.73
CA MET A 1 1.11 17.02 -36.52
C MET A 1 0.75 18.10 -35.51
N ASN A 2 -0.49 18.11 -35.02
CA ASN A 2 -1.12 19.21 -34.29
C ASN A 2 -0.31 19.66 -33.05
N GLN A 3 0.14 20.93 -33.06
CA GLN A 3 0.90 21.56 -31.97
C GLN A 3 0.07 21.81 -30.69
N HIS A 4 -1.21 21.47 -30.71
CA HIS A 4 -2.17 21.75 -29.61
C HIS A 4 -2.50 20.53 -28.74
N LEU A 5 -1.92 19.34 -29.00
CA LEU A 5 -2.12 18.17 -28.16
C LEU A 5 -0.98 18.05 -27.16
N ASN A 6 -1.27 18.25 -25.88
CA ASN A 6 -0.34 17.93 -24.80
C ASN A 6 -0.11 16.40 -24.78
N ARG A 7 1.16 16.00 -24.96
CA ARG A 7 1.55 14.58 -24.97
C ARG A 7 2.09 14.20 -23.60
N HIS A 8 1.49 13.19 -23.01
CA HIS A 8 2.11 12.48 -21.91
C HIS A 8 3.28 11.61 -22.45
N PRO A 9 4.41 11.46 -21.71
CA PRO A 9 5.50 10.59 -22.14
C PRO A 9 5.00 9.17 -22.40
N SER A 10 5.36 8.58 -23.55
CA SER A 10 4.92 7.23 -23.91
C SER A 10 5.60 6.13 -23.08
N ALA A 11 6.75 6.42 -22.46
CA ALA A 11 7.45 5.55 -21.54
C ALA A 11 8.31 6.38 -20.57
N MET A 12 8.57 5.82 -19.38
CA MET A 12 9.39 6.41 -18.33
C MET A 12 10.39 5.37 -17.80
N ALA A 13 11.37 5.79 -17.00
CA ALA A 13 12.23 4.89 -16.24
C ALA A 13 11.49 4.41 -14.98
N CYS A 14 11.53 3.12 -14.72
CA CYS A 14 10.90 2.50 -13.54
C CYS A 14 11.56 3.00 -12.26
N LYS A 15 10.76 3.37 -11.28
CA LYS A 15 11.23 3.83 -9.96
C LYS A 15 11.90 2.72 -9.14
N VAL A 16 11.62 1.44 -9.42
CA VAL A 16 12.15 0.29 -8.67
C VAL A 16 13.42 -0.27 -9.31
N CYS A 17 13.44 -0.47 -10.66
CA CYS A 17 14.57 -1.15 -11.32
C CYS A 17 15.19 -0.35 -12.47
N SER A 18 14.74 0.87 -12.71
CA SER A 18 15.18 1.77 -13.79
C SER A 18 14.94 1.27 -15.22
N ALA A 19 14.33 0.10 -15.42
CA ALA A 19 13.97 -0.39 -16.74
C ALA A 19 12.86 0.44 -17.37
N ARG A 20 12.65 0.26 -18.67
CA ARG A 20 11.61 0.96 -19.43
C ARG A 20 10.22 0.59 -18.90
N ALA A 21 9.34 1.59 -18.76
CA ALA A 21 7.96 1.46 -18.33
C ALA A 21 7.04 2.26 -19.29
N PRO A 22 6.43 1.62 -20.28
CA PRO A 22 5.45 2.26 -21.15
C PRO A 22 4.14 2.57 -20.43
N ILE A 23 3.30 3.42 -21.03
CA ILE A 23 1.91 3.58 -20.61
C ILE A 23 1.20 2.23 -20.75
N CYS A 24 0.53 1.79 -19.67
CA CYS A 24 -0.27 0.56 -19.64
C CYS A 24 -1.75 0.80 -19.42
N GLY A 25 -2.17 2.00 -19.01
CA GLY A 25 -3.57 2.31 -18.79
C GLY A 25 -3.83 3.78 -18.49
N LEU A 26 -5.13 4.11 -18.52
CA LEU A 26 -5.65 5.45 -18.26
C LEU A 26 -7.00 5.32 -17.56
N VAL A 27 -7.19 6.08 -16.48
CA VAL A 27 -8.49 6.23 -15.80
C VAL A 27 -8.74 7.69 -15.46
N ASP A 28 -10.01 8.05 -15.22
CA ASP A 28 -10.36 9.39 -14.72
C ASP A 28 -10.05 9.48 -13.21
N PHE A 29 -9.57 10.63 -12.76
CA PHE A 29 -9.23 10.86 -11.34
C PHE A 29 -10.40 10.63 -10.39
N SER A 30 -11.65 10.91 -10.78
CA SER A 30 -12.84 10.72 -9.95
C SER A 30 -13.18 9.26 -9.64
N ARG A 31 -12.45 8.28 -10.21
CA ARG A 31 -12.71 6.86 -10.00
C ARG A 31 -12.40 6.45 -8.56
N SER A 32 -13.40 5.87 -7.87
CA SER A 32 -13.33 5.53 -6.44
C SER A 32 -13.76 4.09 -6.15
N GLY A 33 -13.42 3.58 -4.95
CA GLY A 33 -13.86 2.27 -4.48
C GLY A 33 -15.38 2.18 -4.35
N ALA A 34 -16.02 3.24 -3.91
CA ALA A 34 -17.46 3.32 -3.78
C ALA A 34 -18.21 3.20 -5.12
N ASP A 35 -17.59 3.57 -6.25
CA ASP A 35 -18.18 3.34 -7.59
C ASP A 35 -18.43 1.84 -7.83
N PHE A 36 -17.50 0.98 -7.42
CA PHE A 36 -17.63 -0.47 -7.56
C PHE A 36 -18.60 -1.09 -6.57
N MET A 37 -18.56 -0.61 -5.33
CA MET A 37 -19.44 -1.13 -4.26
C MET A 37 -20.90 -0.83 -4.55
N THR A 38 -21.18 0.36 -5.11
CA THR A 38 -22.56 0.82 -5.40
C THR A 38 -23.03 0.48 -6.81
N GLY A 39 -22.10 0.11 -7.70
CA GLY A 39 -22.38 -0.06 -9.14
C GLY A 39 -22.73 1.24 -9.86
N LYS A 40 -22.45 2.39 -9.27
CA LYS A 40 -22.73 3.72 -9.80
C LYS A 40 -21.58 4.67 -9.53
N LYS A 41 -21.34 5.61 -10.44
CA LYS A 41 -20.40 6.71 -10.20
C LYS A 41 -20.87 7.55 -9.00
N VAL A 42 -20.02 7.68 -7.99
CA VAL A 42 -20.24 8.51 -6.81
C VAL A 42 -20.08 9.98 -7.16
N ASP A 43 -19.03 10.30 -7.89
CA ASP A 43 -18.79 11.64 -8.42
C ASP A 43 -18.86 11.64 -9.96
N PRO A 44 -19.24 12.77 -10.59
CA PRO A 44 -19.12 12.90 -12.04
C PRO A 44 -17.66 12.76 -12.48
N TYR A 45 -17.43 12.54 -13.75
CA TYR A 45 -16.08 12.57 -14.32
C TYR A 45 -15.41 13.90 -14.04
N ALA A 46 -14.18 13.84 -13.50
CA ALA A 46 -13.37 15.03 -13.24
C ALA A 46 -12.78 15.61 -14.52
N GLY A 47 -12.71 14.82 -15.61
CA GLY A 47 -12.03 15.20 -16.84
C GLY A 47 -10.50 15.26 -16.68
N ILE A 48 -9.94 14.66 -15.63
CA ILE A 48 -8.51 14.60 -15.34
C ILE A 48 -8.00 13.20 -15.62
N PRO A 49 -7.28 12.99 -16.74
CA PRO A 49 -6.76 11.69 -17.11
C PRO A 49 -5.55 11.33 -16.23
N ILE A 50 -5.60 10.17 -15.58
CA ILE A 50 -4.50 9.60 -14.81
C ILE A 50 -3.90 8.45 -15.62
N TYR A 51 -2.67 8.68 -16.13
CA TYR A 51 -1.90 7.69 -16.88
C TYR A 51 -1.11 6.82 -15.91
N TYR A 52 -1.12 5.50 -16.14
CA TYR A 52 -0.30 4.53 -15.43
C TYR A 52 0.76 3.95 -16.35
N HIS A 53 1.96 3.77 -15.80
CA HIS A 53 3.10 3.15 -16.47
C HIS A 53 3.45 1.84 -15.79
N ALA A 54 3.62 0.77 -16.58
CA ALA A 54 4.03 -0.55 -16.08
C ALA A 54 5.46 -0.87 -16.54
N CYS A 55 6.30 -1.27 -15.61
CA CYS A 55 7.67 -1.67 -15.88
C CYS A 55 7.72 -3.01 -16.64
N GLU A 56 8.41 -3.04 -17.79
CA GLU A 56 8.60 -4.25 -18.59
C GLU A 56 9.42 -5.33 -17.89
N GLN A 57 10.24 -4.96 -16.89
CA GLN A 57 11.13 -5.89 -16.19
C GLN A 57 10.54 -6.36 -14.85
N CYS A 58 10.19 -5.46 -13.93
CA CYS A 58 9.74 -5.84 -12.59
C CYS A 58 8.23 -5.74 -12.40
N GLY A 59 7.48 -5.23 -13.38
CA GLY A 59 6.03 -5.09 -13.34
C GLY A 59 5.50 -4.00 -12.39
N PHE A 60 6.37 -3.25 -11.69
CA PHE A 60 5.92 -2.12 -10.87
C PHE A 60 5.15 -1.13 -11.75
N THR A 61 3.96 -0.77 -11.31
CA THR A 61 3.04 0.10 -12.07
C THR A 61 2.70 1.31 -11.22
N TRP A 62 2.77 2.51 -11.78
CA TRP A 62 2.48 3.73 -11.02
C TRP A 62 1.91 4.84 -11.90
N ALA A 63 1.31 5.84 -11.24
CA ALA A 63 0.78 7.04 -11.86
C ALA A 63 1.71 8.25 -11.61
N PRO A 64 2.51 8.70 -12.60
CA PRO A 64 3.47 9.80 -12.43
C PRO A 64 2.84 11.15 -12.09
N ALA A 65 1.54 11.32 -12.32
CA ALA A 65 0.82 12.55 -11.97
C ALA A 65 0.95 12.93 -10.48
N PHE A 66 1.23 11.95 -9.62
CA PHE A 66 1.35 12.14 -8.17
C PHE A 66 2.80 12.24 -7.68
N ASP A 67 3.81 12.19 -8.58
CA ASP A 67 5.22 12.15 -8.18
C ASP A 67 5.70 13.43 -7.49
N SER A 68 5.07 14.56 -7.81
CA SER A 68 5.36 15.87 -7.22
C SER A 68 4.38 16.29 -6.12
N TRP A 69 3.42 15.44 -5.78
CA TRP A 69 2.44 15.75 -4.76
C TRP A 69 3.08 15.77 -3.38
N THR A 70 2.78 16.81 -2.64
CA THR A 70 3.14 16.98 -1.24
C THR A 70 2.11 16.32 -0.33
N HIS A 71 2.42 16.25 0.97
CA HIS A 71 1.47 15.86 2.00
C HIS A 71 0.17 16.70 1.95
N ASP A 72 0.30 18.01 1.72
CA ASP A 72 -0.84 18.93 1.67
C ASP A 72 -1.73 18.64 0.44
N ASP A 73 -1.12 18.32 -0.72
CA ASP A 73 -1.85 17.94 -1.93
C ASP A 73 -2.69 16.66 -1.67
N PHE A 74 -2.11 15.64 -1.04
CA PHE A 74 -2.85 14.43 -0.66
C PHE A 74 -3.97 14.72 0.35
N SER A 75 -3.71 15.58 1.36
CA SER A 75 -4.73 15.97 2.34
C SER A 75 -5.90 16.72 1.70
N GLU A 76 -5.61 17.62 0.75
CA GLU A 76 -6.65 18.41 0.09
C GLU A 76 -7.48 17.58 -0.90
N HIS A 77 -6.82 16.76 -1.71
CA HIS A 77 -7.46 16.14 -2.87
C HIS A 77 -7.87 14.68 -2.67
N VAL A 78 -7.29 13.98 -1.70
CA VAL A 78 -7.57 12.57 -1.40
C VAL A 78 -8.14 12.41 0.00
N TYR A 79 -7.36 12.70 1.06
CA TYR A 79 -7.70 12.40 2.46
C TYR A 79 -8.49 13.52 3.14
N ASN A 80 -9.37 14.18 2.41
CA ASN A 80 -10.23 15.26 2.88
C ASN A 80 -11.49 14.73 3.59
N ALA A 81 -12.36 15.64 4.01
CA ALA A 81 -13.60 15.31 4.73
C ALA A 81 -14.54 14.35 3.96
N ASP A 82 -14.43 14.31 2.62
CA ASP A 82 -15.23 13.43 1.77
C ASP A 82 -14.63 12.04 1.58
N TYR A 83 -13.44 11.74 2.15
CA TYR A 83 -12.75 10.47 1.93
C TYR A 83 -13.60 9.25 2.26
N ALA A 84 -14.31 9.26 3.39
CA ALA A 84 -15.18 8.15 3.79
C ALA A 84 -16.34 7.89 2.81
N ARG A 85 -16.74 8.87 2.00
CA ARG A 85 -17.75 8.70 0.94
C ARG A 85 -17.20 7.88 -0.24
N HIS A 86 -15.90 7.98 -0.49
CA HIS A 86 -15.21 7.27 -1.57
C HIS A 86 -14.65 5.91 -1.12
N ASP A 87 -14.45 5.76 0.20
CA ASP A 87 -13.94 4.56 0.85
C ASP A 87 -14.75 4.22 2.12
N PRO A 88 -15.99 3.73 1.98
CA PRO A 88 -16.88 3.51 3.12
C PRO A 88 -16.42 2.38 4.06
N GLU A 89 -15.57 1.47 3.62
CA GLU A 89 -15.02 0.38 4.46
C GLU A 89 -13.90 0.82 5.40
N TYR A 90 -13.34 2.00 5.17
CA TYR A 90 -12.20 2.55 5.88
C TYR A 90 -12.42 2.66 7.40
N LEU A 91 -13.63 3.05 7.85
CA LEU A 91 -13.89 3.37 9.26
C LEU A 91 -14.15 2.15 10.14
N GLU A 92 -14.77 1.08 9.63
CA GLU A 92 -15.22 -0.03 10.49
C GLU A 92 -14.85 -1.41 9.94
N ILE A 93 -15.14 -1.66 8.67
CA ILE A 93 -15.06 -2.99 8.09
C ILE A 93 -13.61 -3.48 8.01
N ARG A 94 -12.74 -2.69 7.39
CA ARG A 94 -11.33 -3.05 7.20
C ARG A 94 -10.56 -3.22 8.52
N PRO A 95 -10.60 -2.28 9.49
CA PRO A 95 -9.92 -2.47 10.77
C PRO A 95 -10.43 -3.68 11.56
N GLN A 96 -11.73 -4.03 11.43
CA GLN A 96 -12.30 -5.22 12.06
C GLN A 96 -11.73 -6.50 11.43
N GLN A 97 -11.74 -6.59 10.09
CA GLN A 97 -11.22 -7.74 9.36
C GLN A 97 -9.71 -7.93 9.59
N GLN A 98 -8.94 -6.85 9.63
CA GLN A 98 -7.51 -6.85 9.93
C GLN A 98 -7.23 -7.36 11.35
N ALA A 99 -7.98 -6.88 12.34
CA ALA A 99 -7.85 -7.34 13.71
C ALA A 99 -8.21 -8.84 13.84
N GLU A 100 -9.26 -9.31 13.17
CA GLU A 100 -9.64 -10.72 13.13
C GLU A 100 -8.56 -11.58 12.47
N LEU A 101 -7.99 -11.14 11.34
CA LEU A 101 -6.88 -11.79 10.67
C LEU A 101 -5.68 -11.96 11.61
N ILE A 102 -5.26 -10.89 12.28
CA ILE A 102 -4.10 -10.93 13.20
C ILE A 102 -4.39 -11.86 14.37
N CYS A 103 -5.54 -11.74 15.01
CA CYS A 103 -5.90 -12.56 16.17
C CYS A 103 -5.99 -14.04 15.84
N SER A 104 -6.52 -14.40 14.66
CA SER A 104 -6.71 -15.79 14.25
C SER A 104 -5.45 -16.41 13.65
N SER A 105 -4.70 -15.65 12.83
CA SER A 105 -3.60 -16.21 12.06
C SER A 105 -2.22 -15.93 12.68
N PHE A 106 -2.09 -14.92 13.55
CA PHE A 106 -0.81 -14.49 14.11
C PHE A 106 -0.91 -14.16 15.61
N PRO A 107 -1.54 -15.02 16.45
CA PRO A 107 -1.80 -14.71 17.86
C PRO A 107 -0.53 -14.49 18.69
N GLU A 108 0.61 -15.05 18.26
CA GLU A 108 1.91 -14.88 18.92
C GLU A 108 2.47 -13.45 18.83
N MET A 109 1.97 -12.63 17.89
CA MET A 109 2.38 -11.21 17.80
C MET A 109 2.07 -10.41 19.07
N ARG A 110 1.12 -10.88 19.91
CA ARG A 110 0.79 -10.21 21.18
C ARG A 110 1.91 -10.26 22.21
N GLU A 111 2.93 -11.09 22.02
CA GLU A 111 4.10 -11.20 22.88
C GLU A 111 5.18 -10.13 22.59
N GLY A 112 5.03 -9.36 21.49
CA GLY A 112 6.00 -8.37 21.01
C GLY A 112 5.41 -6.98 20.86
N ARG A 113 6.30 -6.02 20.55
CA ARG A 113 5.92 -4.65 20.21
C ARG A 113 5.47 -4.57 18.77
N ILE A 114 4.33 -3.96 18.53
CA ILE A 114 3.71 -3.81 17.21
C ILE A 114 3.63 -2.32 16.85
N LEU A 115 4.06 -1.98 15.64
CA LEU A 115 3.80 -0.69 15.02
C LEU A 115 2.73 -0.87 13.94
N ASP A 116 1.64 -0.12 14.03
CA ASP A 116 0.66 0.05 12.97
C ASP A 116 1.06 1.29 12.15
N PHE A 117 1.81 1.06 11.05
CA PHE A 117 2.34 2.11 10.19
C PHE A 117 1.35 2.43 9.06
N GLY A 118 0.90 3.68 9.00
CA GLY A 118 -0.22 4.11 8.16
C GLY A 118 -1.56 3.77 8.81
N SER A 119 -1.64 3.96 10.13
CA SER A 119 -2.76 3.54 10.99
C SER A 119 -4.08 4.28 10.74
N GLY A 120 -4.07 5.32 9.93
CA GLY A 120 -5.21 6.21 9.78
C GLY A 120 -5.68 6.72 11.16
N LEU A 121 -6.92 6.45 11.53
CA LEU A 121 -7.50 6.89 12.81
C LEU A 121 -7.14 6.00 14.03
N GLY A 122 -6.17 5.07 13.90
CA GLY A 122 -5.74 4.17 14.98
C GLY A 122 -6.80 3.14 15.38
N LEU A 123 -7.69 2.78 14.47
CA LEU A 123 -8.79 1.85 14.77
C LEU A 123 -8.31 0.42 14.95
N LEU A 124 -7.29 0.00 14.20
CA LEU A 124 -6.70 -1.33 14.32
C LEU A 124 -6.03 -1.51 15.71
N GLU A 125 -5.24 -0.54 16.17
CA GLU A 125 -4.66 -0.54 17.53
C GLU A 125 -5.73 -0.75 18.60
N ARG A 126 -6.82 0.03 18.57
CA ARG A 126 -7.93 -0.09 19.53
C ARG A 126 -8.56 -1.48 19.52
N LYS A 127 -8.78 -2.04 18.32
CA LYS A 127 -9.36 -3.38 18.17
C LYS A 127 -8.40 -4.49 18.63
N LEU A 128 -7.11 -4.37 18.39
CA LEU A 128 -6.08 -5.30 18.87
C LEU A 128 -5.92 -5.21 20.40
N SER A 129 -5.88 -4.00 20.96
CA SER A 129 -5.76 -3.77 22.41
C SER A 129 -6.92 -4.42 23.17
N SER A 130 -8.16 -4.30 22.65
CA SER A 130 -9.34 -4.95 23.24
C SER A 130 -9.29 -6.49 23.20
N ARG A 131 -8.37 -7.07 22.40
CA ARG A 131 -8.14 -8.51 22.22
C ARG A 131 -6.85 -9.02 22.88
N GLY A 132 -6.24 -8.18 23.73
CA GLY A 132 -5.07 -8.56 24.54
C GLY A 132 -3.71 -8.35 23.88
N PHE A 133 -3.64 -7.54 22.82
CA PHE A 133 -2.38 -7.02 22.30
C PHE A 133 -2.05 -5.72 23.05
N THR A 134 -1.08 -5.76 23.97
CA THR A 134 -0.86 -4.69 24.96
C THR A 134 0.17 -3.65 24.55
N ASP A 135 1.01 -3.93 23.55
CA ASP A 135 2.06 -3.02 23.07
C ASP A 135 1.90 -2.79 21.55
N VAL A 136 0.86 -2.03 21.20
CA VAL A 136 0.56 -1.60 19.82
C VAL A 136 0.66 -0.09 19.79
N THR A 137 1.42 0.43 18.84
CA THR A 137 1.62 1.87 18.61
C THR A 137 1.10 2.23 17.22
N SER A 138 0.21 3.21 17.13
CA SER A 138 -0.25 3.78 15.86
C SER A 138 0.67 4.89 15.39
N TYR A 139 0.97 4.90 14.10
CA TYR A 139 1.64 6.00 13.41
C TYR A 139 0.99 6.25 12.05
N ASP A 140 0.66 7.49 11.79
CA ASP A 140 0.11 7.94 10.50
C ASP A 140 0.47 9.39 10.27
N PRO A 141 1.07 9.77 9.11
CA PRO A 141 1.53 11.14 8.89
C PRO A 141 0.40 12.18 8.85
N PHE A 142 -0.85 11.75 8.59
CA PHE A 142 -2.00 12.64 8.48
C PHE A 142 -2.76 12.80 9.81
N SER A 143 -2.91 11.75 10.59
CA SER A 143 -3.75 11.73 11.79
C SER A 143 -2.99 11.49 13.09
N HIS A 144 -1.84 10.83 13.06
CA HIS A 144 -0.95 10.55 14.20
C HIS A 144 0.51 10.83 13.84
N PRO A 145 0.88 12.12 13.57
CA PRO A 145 2.17 12.48 12.95
C PRO A 145 3.37 12.40 13.87
N ALA A 146 3.18 12.15 15.18
CA ALA A 146 4.31 11.99 16.09
C ALA A 146 5.08 10.71 15.76
N PRO A 147 6.38 10.80 15.38
CA PRO A 147 7.17 9.63 15.07
C PRO A 147 7.21 8.64 16.25
N PRO A 148 7.00 7.33 16.01
CA PRO A 148 7.08 6.33 17.07
C PRO A 148 8.49 6.19 17.60
N GLU A 149 8.61 5.91 18.91
CA GLU A 149 9.91 5.74 19.57
C GLU A 149 10.37 4.28 19.57
N GLY A 150 11.67 4.10 19.25
CA GLY A 150 12.33 2.80 19.28
C GLY A 150 12.02 1.91 18.07
N THR A 151 12.17 0.60 18.29
CA THR A 151 11.98 -0.43 17.23
C THR A 151 10.98 -1.48 17.67
N PHE A 152 10.41 -2.20 16.68
CA PHE A 152 9.28 -3.08 16.85
C PHE A 152 9.59 -4.50 16.35
N ASP A 153 8.99 -5.48 17.00
CA ASP A 153 9.07 -6.90 16.64
C ASP A 153 8.25 -7.18 15.36
N THR A 154 7.14 -6.46 15.23
CA THR A 154 6.28 -6.53 14.05
C THR A 154 5.88 -5.13 13.62
N ILE A 155 6.00 -4.85 12.34
CA ILE A 155 5.39 -3.67 11.72
C ILE A 155 4.23 -4.16 10.87
N LEU A 156 3.05 -3.62 11.12
CA LEU A 156 1.87 -3.78 10.27
C LEU A 156 1.80 -2.57 9.35
N SER A 157 1.50 -2.77 8.07
CA SER A 157 1.31 -1.68 7.11
C SER A 157 0.24 -2.09 6.12
N PHE A 158 -1.01 -1.82 6.44
CA PHE A 158 -2.17 -2.29 5.69
C PHE A 158 -2.78 -1.18 4.86
N GLU A 159 -2.91 -1.41 3.54
CA GLU A 159 -3.43 -0.42 2.58
C GLU A 159 -2.64 0.91 2.66
N VAL A 160 -1.31 0.82 2.49
CA VAL A 160 -0.38 1.97 2.54
C VAL A 160 0.50 2.02 1.30
N PHE A 161 1.00 0.88 0.84
CA PHE A 161 1.98 0.79 -0.24
C PHE A 161 1.47 1.40 -1.55
N GLU A 162 0.21 1.15 -1.87
CA GLU A 162 -0.47 1.66 -3.05
C GLU A 162 -0.67 3.18 -3.04
N HIS A 163 -0.59 3.81 -1.88
CA HIS A 163 -0.82 5.24 -1.70
C HIS A 163 0.47 6.08 -1.80
N HIS A 164 1.64 5.47 -1.83
CA HIS A 164 2.90 6.21 -1.77
C HIS A 164 3.55 6.33 -3.15
N PRO A 165 3.91 7.57 -3.60
CA PRO A 165 4.49 7.79 -4.93
C PRO A 165 5.95 7.33 -5.05
N ALA A 166 6.67 7.18 -3.91
CA ALA A 166 8.09 6.83 -3.87
C ALA A 166 8.29 5.52 -3.09
N PRO A 167 8.31 4.35 -3.77
CA PRO A 167 8.30 3.04 -3.10
C PRO A 167 9.53 2.78 -2.22
N PHE A 168 10.72 3.25 -2.62
CA PHE A 168 11.92 3.12 -1.80
C PHE A 168 11.87 3.98 -0.54
N ASP A 169 11.38 5.22 -0.65
CA ASP A 169 11.30 6.14 0.49
C ASP A 169 10.34 5.61 1.55
N LEU A 170 9.19 5.08 1.12
CA LEU A 170 8.24 4.41 2.02
C LEU A 170 8.90 3.23 2.71
N PHE A 171 9.54 2.36 1.93
CA PHE A 171 10.16 1.16 2.47
C PHE A 171 11.29 1.50 3.44
N ASP A 172 12.16 2.48 3.10
CA ASP A 172 13.23 2.98 3.97
C ASP A 172 12.67 3.58 5.28
N GLN A 173 11.54 4.30 5.21
CA GLN A 173 10.87 4.83 6.41
C GLN A 173 10.38 3.70 7.33
N ILE A 174 9.71 2.69 6.79
CA ILE A 174 9.20 1.55 7.55
C ILE A 174 10.36 0.78 8.20
N MET A 175 11.43 0.51 7.44
CA MET A 175 12.56 -0.30 7.92
C MET A 175 13.33 0.34 9.08
N ARG A 176 13.28 1.66 9.28
CA ARG A 176 13.87 2.34 10.44
C ARG A 176 13.30 1.87 11.78
N TYR A 177 12.06 1.41 11.77
CA TYR A 177 11.36 0.97 12.98
C TYR A 177 11.44 -0.54 13.21
N ARG A 178 12.01 -1.30 12.27
CA ARG A 178 12.13 -2.75 12.39
C ARG A 178 13.29 -3.14 13.32
N LYS A 179 13.04 -4.00 14.30
CA LYS A 179 14.12 -4.70 15.04
C LYS A 179 14.90 -5.60 14.05
N PRO A 180 16.18 -5.94 14.33
CA PRO A 180 16.95 -6.87 13.50
C PRO A 180 16.24 -8.20 13.23
N ASP A 181 15.56 -8.74 14.23
CA ASP A 181 14.76 -9.98 14.20
C ASP A 181 13.24 -9.72 13.99
N GLY A 182 12.85 -8.49 13.74
CA GLY A 182 11.46 -8.12 13.46
C GLY A 182 11.07 -8.38 12.00
N ALA A 183 9.77 -8.31 11.72
CA ALA A 183 9.23 -8.42 10.36
C ALA A 183 8.19 -7.35 10.05
N LEU A 184 8.04 -7.06 8.75
CA LEU A 184 6.94 -6.27 8.21
C LEU A 184 5.88 -7.22 7.65
N LEU A 185 4.66 -7.13 8.16
CA LEU A 185 3.45 -7.75 7.59
C LEU A 185 2.61 -6.65 6.97
N PHE A 186 2.27 -6.77 5.68
CA PHE A 186 1.56 -5.69 4.99
C PHE A 186 0.53 -6.21 4.00
N GLN A 187 -0.45 -5.35 3.70
CA GLN A 187 -1.47 -5.61 2.69
C GLN A 187 -1.37 -4.60 1.56
N THR A 188 -1.38 -5.09 0.33
CA THR A 188 -1.61 -4.35 -0.91
C THR A 188 -1.97 -5.35 -2.00
N SER A 189 -2.90 -5.03 -2.88
CA SER A 189 -3.28 -5.96 -3.97
C SER A 189 -2.23 -5.96 -5.07
N LEU A 190 -1.78 -7.16 -5.47
CA LEU A 190 -0.80 -7.30 -6.54
C LEU A 190 -1.42 -7.08 -7.91
N ILE A 191 -0.70 -6.34 -8.75
CA ILE A 191 -1.01 -6.23 -10.18
C ILE A 191 -0.44 -7.43 -10.93
N THR A 192 -1.17 -7.91 -11.94
CA THR A 192 -0.75 -8.99 -12.84
C THR A 192 -0.83 -8.53 -14.29
N GLN A 193 -0.15 -9.25 -15.20
CA GLN A 193 -0.25 -8.96 -16.62
C GLN A 193 -1.69 -9.10 -17.13
N ASP A 194 -2.44 -10.08 -16.65
CA ASP A 194 -3.87 -10.26 -17.00
C ASP A 194 -4.74 -9.04 -16.62
N ILE A 195 -4.46 -8.37 -15.49
CA ILE A 195 -5.12 -7.12 -15.11
C ILE A 195 -4.79 -6.00 -16.13
N ILE A 196 -3.52 -5.88 -16.51
CA ILE A 196 -3.08 -4.88 -17.49
C ILE A 196 -3.73 -5.14 -18.84
N ASP A 197 -3.75 -6.39 -19.31
CA ASP A 197 -4.30 -6.79 -20.61
C ASP A 197 -5.81 -6.58 -20.70
N ARG A 198 -6.53 -6.76 -19.59
CA ARG A 198 -7.98 -6.46 -19.51
C ARG A 198 -8.31 -4.98 -19.39
N GLY A 199 -7.33 -4.17 -19.01
CA GLY A 199 -7.47 -2.73 -18.78
C GLY A 199 -7.63 -2.37 -17.30
N LEU A 200 -6.88 -1.35 -16.87
CA LEU A 200 -6.90 -0.86 -15.47
C LEU A 200 -8.27 -0.29 -15.07
N ASP A 201 -9.05 0.15 -16.04
CA ASP A 201 -10.44 0.62 -15.84
C ASP A 201 -11.41 -0.52 -15.47
N GLN A 202 -11.03 -1.79 -15.68
CA GLN A 202 -11.79 -2.96 -15.22
C GLN A 202 -11.38 -3.44 -13.82
N TRP A 203 -10.27 -2.95 -13.29
CA TRP A 203 -9.76 -3.38 -11.98
C TRP A 203 -10.25 -2.46 -10.87
N CYS A 204 -11.00 -3.02 -9.91
CA CYS A 204 -11.60 -2.26 -8.80
C CYS A 204 -10.59 -1.63 -7.84
N TYR A 205 -9.33 -2.06 -7.87
CA TYR A 205 -8.25 -1.49 -7.06
C TYR A 205 -7.54 -0.30 -7.72
N CYS A 206 -7.74 -0.07 -9.04
CA CYS A 206 -7.22 1.12 -9.73
C CYS A 206 -8.17 2.31 -9.51
N ILE A 207 -8.06 2.97 -8.37
CA ILE A 207 -8.97 4.00 -7.87
C ILE A 207 -8.19 5.24 -7.38
N PRO A 208 -7.74 6.10 -8.30
CA PRO A 208 -6.91 7.25 -7.95
C PRO A 208 -7.59 8.25 -7.00
N ARG A 209 -8.93 8.32 -6.98
CA ARG A 209 -9.66 9.16 -6.01
C ARG A 209 -9.45 8.68 -4.56
N ASN A 210 -9.20 7.40 -4.35
CA ASN A 210 -8.81 6.85 -3.05
C ASN A 210 -7.30 6.95 -2.79
N GLY A 211 -6.49 7.40 -3.76
CA GLY A 211 -5.03 7.49 -3.63
C GLY A 211 -4.28 6.24 -4.08
N HIS A 212 -4.91 5.29 -4.78
CA HIS A 212 -4.23 4.11 -5.31
C HIS A 212 -3.44 4.48 -6.58
N ILE A 213 -2.17 4.75 -6.39
CA ILE A 213 -1.27 5.33 -7.41
C ILE A 213 -0.05 4.46 -7.71
N SER A 214 0.21 3.43 -6.88
CA SER A 214 1.36 2.51 -7.01
C SER A 214 0.90 1.07 -6.85
N PHE A 215 1.23 0.22 -7.82
CA PHE A 215 0.84 -1.19 -7.81
C PHE A 215 2.07 -2.08 -7.96
N TYR A 216 2.11 -3.12 -7.17
CA TYR A 216 3.27 -3.97 -7.01
C TYR A 216 3.05 -5.35 -7.61
N THR A 217 4.17 -5.98 -7.99
CA THR A 217 4.26 -7.41 -8.30
C THR A 217 5.14 -8.09 -7.25
N PRO A 218 5.13 -9.42 -7.15
CA PRO A 218 6.09 -10.12 -6.29
C PRO A 218 7.53 -9.75 -6.60
N GLN A 219 7.88 -9.57 -7.88
CA GLN A 219 9.22 -9.19 -8.30
C GLN A 219 9.63 -7.79 -7.83
N SER A 220 8.75 -6.79 -7.96
CA SER A 220 9.04 -5.44 -7.48
C SER A 220 9.17 -5.37 -5.96
N LEU A 221 8.34 -6.10 -5.21
CA LEU A 221 8.43 -6.20 -3.75
C LEU A 221 9.71 -6.92 -3.29
N THR A 222 10.12 -7.98 -4.03
CA THR A 222 11.40 -8.66 -3.80
C THR A 222 12.57 -7.69 -3.95
N LEU A 223 12.58 -6.84 -4.97
CA LEU A 223 13.65 -5.85 -5.17
C LEU A 223 13.70 -4.80 -4.05
N LEU A 224 12.53 -4.39 -3.52
CA LEU A 224 12.48 -3.50 -2.36
C LEU A 224 13.08 -4.17 -1.10
N ALA A 225 12.70 -5.42 -0.82
CA ALA A 225 13.21 -6.16 0.32
C ALA A 225 14.72 -6.42 0.23
N GLN A 226 15.21 -6.82 -0.95
CA GLN A 226 16.63 -7.12 -1.21
C GLN A 226 17.54 -5.92 -1.00
N ARG A 227 17.08 -4.69 -1.22
CA ARG A 227 17.86 -3.48 -0.92
C ARG A 227 18.28 -3.39 0.55
N HIS A 228 17.49 -3.98 1.45
CA HIS A 228 17.75 -4.05 2.89
C HIS A 228 18.34 -5.40 3.33
N GLY A 229 18.72 -6.29 2.38
CA GLY A 229 19.19 -7.64 2.69
C GLY A 229 18.09 -8.56 3.24
N LEU A 230 16.81 -8.24 2.98
CA LEU A 230 15.66 -8.97 3.49
C LEU A 230 15.01 -9.83 2.41
N GLU A 231 14.21 -10.81 2.84
CA GLU A 231 13.40 -11.64 1.96
C GLU A 231 11.95 -11.17 1.94
N TYR A 232 11.33 -11.35 0.78
CA TYR A 232 9.90 -11.15 0.56
C TYR A 232 9.19 -12.52 0.50
N GLY A 233 8.02 -12.61 1.14
CA GLY A 233 7.10 -13.73 1.04
C GLY A 233 5.65 -13.26 0.95
N ALA A 234 4.75 -14.13 0.53
CA ALA A 234 3.32 -13.85 0.45
C ALA A 234 2.50 -14.98 1.06
N PHE A 235 1.52 -14.65 1.88
CA PHE A 235 0.51 -15.57 2.40
C PHE A 235 -0.69 -15.68 1.45
N SER A 236 -0.96 -14.60 0.70
CA SER A 236 -2.05 -14.53 -0.29
C SER A 236 -1.70 -13.47 -1.37
N PRO A 237 -2.54 -13.29 -2.40
CA PRO A 237 -2.36 -12.22 -3.39
C PRO A 237 -2.39 -10.79 -2.82
N SER A 238 -2.80 -10.62 -1.56
CA SER A 238 -2.90 -9.31 -0.90
C SER A 238 -2.23 -9.23 0.47
N LEU A 239 -1.73 -10.33 1.04
CA LEU A 239 -1.06 -10.33 2.35
C LEU A 239 0.38 -10.80 2.19
N HIS A 240 1.32 -9.96 2.58
CA HIS A 240 2.74 -10.09 2.30
C HIS A 240 3.57 -9.93 3.57
N VAL A 241 4.79 -10.48 3.53
CA VAL A 241 5.75 -10.36 4.62
C VAL A 241 7.15 -10.05 4.09
N VAL A 242 7.88 -9.21 4.83
CA VAL A 242 9.32 -8.98 4.64
C VAL A 242 10.04 -9.24 5.94
N PHE A 243 11.10 -10.03 5.88
CA PHE A 243 11.79 -10.54 7.06
C PHE A 243 13.27 -10.88 6.77
N ASP A 244 14.05 -11.05 7.83
CA ASP A 244 15.39 -11.63 7.76
C ASP A 244 15.29 -13.15 7.99
N ARG A 245 15.73 -13.96 7.02
CA ARG A 245 15.70 -15.43 7.15
C ARG A 245 16.60 -15.94 8.26
N THR A 246 17.65 -15.21 8.58
CA THR A 246 18.62 -15.60 9.62
C THR A 246 18.16 -15.23 11.03
N ALA A 247 17.19 -14.30 11.13
CA ALA A 247 16.66 -13.76 12.38
C ALA A 247 15.15 -13.51 12.24
N THR A 248 14.37 -14.58 12.15
CA THR A 248 12.91 -14.48 11.97
C THR A 248 12.18 -14.36 13.29
N PRO A 249 11.13 -13.52 13.38
CA PRO A 249 10.29 -13.46 14.57
C PRO A 249 9.55 -14.78 14.79
N ARG A 250 9.30 -15.10 16.06
CA ARG A 250 8.68 -16.38 16.48
C ARG A 250 7.38 -16.70 15.74
N TRP A 251 6.51 -15.69 15.55
CA TRP A 251 5.22 -15.88 14.90
C TRP A 251 5.34 -16.28 13.42
N LEU A 252 6.46 -15.91 12.76
CA LEU A 252 6.70 -16.25 11.36
C LEU A 252 7.34 -17.63 11.21
N GLY A 253 8.11 -18.08 12.20
CA GLY A 253 8.88 -19.33 12.12
C GLY A 253 8.07 -20.57 11.75
N ARG A 254 6.80 -20.66 12.22
CA ARG A 254 5.92 -21.80 11.90
C ARG A 254 5.47 -21.86 10.43
N PHE A 255 5.55 -20.77 9.69
CA PHE A 255 5.21 -20.72 8.27
C PHE A 255 6.40 -21.01 7.35
N LEU A 256 7.63 -20.93 7.89
CA LEU A 256 8.86 -21.18 7.14
C LEU A 256 9.36 -22.62 7.28
N ASN A 257 8.93 -23.32 8.32
CA ASN A 257 9.26 -24.73 8.59
C ASN A 257 7.95 -25.51 8.82
N PRO A 258 7.20 -25.81 7.74
CA PRO A 258 5.93 -26.52 7.83
C PRO A 258 6.09 -28.00 8.24
#